data_68ecea5431f3f060d1b7e66b5d357c7b
#
_entry.id   68ecea5431f3f060d1b7e66b5d357c7b
#
_cell.length_a   1.000
_cell.length_b   1.000
_cell.length_c   1.000
_cell.angle_alpha   90.00
_cell.angle_beta   90.00
_cell.angle_gamma   90.00
#
_symmetry.space_group_name_H-M   'P 1'
#
loop_
_entity.id
_entity.type
_entity.pdbx_description
1 polymer ?
#
loop_
_entity_poly.entity_id
_entity_poly.type
_entity_poly.pdbx_seq_one_letter_code
_entity_poly.pdbx_strand_id
1 'polypeptide(L)'
;MKTLLLNGCSFGHFWNLTDQFISSLGCEEAVNISKVVTSFQRTCRSTVEWIAQNGTPEFVLIPITFCHRWELAISRNQDPIDGSWFPLQRKEFIDRHKGDLRPDVNVDKLKNMLDLYYGSIPTIDTYWDKMFTEIIMLSSFLESKGIKHLFFDMCNEFDKKHINGHKGFSKIKLIESNKNIIDLFNFCGNRYMWNSMANNDNVNFNTHHAPEQLKHLENYLLTYINQ
;
A
#
# COMPACT_ATOMS: atom_id res chain seq x y z
N MET A 1 -1.28 21.34 -14.31
CA MET A 1 -0.06 20.86 -13.61
C MET A 1 -0.08 19.34 -13.65
N LYS A 2 1.00 18.71 -14.06
CA LYS A 2 1.10 17.24 -14.18
C LYS A 2 1.54 16.66 -12.85
N THR A 3 0.63 15.98 -12.19
CA THR A 3 0.81 15.52 -10.81
C THR A 3 1.15 14.03 -10.77
N LEU A 4 2.14 13.66 -9.96
CA LEU A 4 2.38 12.29 -9.50
C LEU A 4 1.64 12.08 -8.18
N LEU A 5 0.71 11.14 -8.14
CA LEU A 5 0.03 10.73 -6.91
C LEU A 5 0.74 9.51 -6.31
N LEU A 6 1.30 9.65 -5.11
CA LEU A 6 1.82 8.54 -4.31
C LEU A 6 0.81 8.17 -3.22
N ASN A 7 0.40 6.90 -3.18
CA ASN A 7 -0.52 6.41 -2.16
C ASN A 7 -0.18 4.99 -1.70
N GLY A 8 0.04 4.82 -0.42
CA GLY A 8 0.40 3.54 0.20
C GLY A 8 0.33 3.58 1.72
N CYS A 9 1.10 2.72 2.36
CA CYS A 9 1.24 2.65 3.81
C CYS A 9 2.40 3.52 4.33
N SER A 10 2.94 3.17 5.50
CA SER A 10 4.08 3.87 6.12
C SER A 10 5.30 4.00 5.21
N PHE A 11 5.55 3.04 4.34
CA PHE A 11 6.64 3.12 3.38
C PHE A 11 6.45 4.27 2.39
N GLY A 12 5.24 4.43 1.83
CA GLY A 12 4.92 5.58 1.00
C GLY A 12 4.87 6.89 1.79
N HIS A 13 4.36 6.86 3.04
CA HIS A 13 4.21 8.05 3.86
C HIS A 13 5.53 8.79 4.12
N PHE A 14 6.59 8.04 4.39
CA PHE A 14 7.93 8.61 4.65
C PHE A 14 8.80 8.77 3.39
N TRP A 15 8.25 8.47 2.23
CA TRP A 15 8.98 8.56 0.98
C TRP A 15 8.92 9.98 0.40
N ASN A 16 10.02 10.68 0.51
CA ASN A 16 10.23 11.95 -0.18
C ASN A 16 10.79 11.65 -1.57
N LEU A 17 9.91 11.65 -2.58
CA LEU A 17 10.28 11.43 -3.97
C LEU A 17 11.23 12.53 -4.45
N THR A 18 12.29 12.15 -5.18
CA THR A 18 13.22 13.12 -5.73
C THR A 18 12.62 13.85 -6.95
N ASP A 19 13.00 15.13 -7.14
CA ASP A 19 12.57 15.91 -8.30
C ASP A 19 12.97 15.23 -9.62
N GLN A 20 14.13 14.55 -9.63
CA GLN A 20 14.58 13.77 -10.76
C GLN A 20 13.62 12.61 -11.08
N PHE A 21 13.14 11.90 -10.06
CA PHE A 21 12.18 10.80 -10.25
C PHE A 21 10.83 11.34 -10.74
N ILE A 22 10.30 12.39 -10.12
CA ILE A 22 9.04 13.03 -10.50
C ILE A 22 9.07 13.48 -11.97
N SER A 23 10.11 14.22 -12.36
CA SER A 23 10.26 14.71 -13.73
C SER A 23 10.49 13.60 -14.75
N SER A 24 11.17 12.50 -14.39
CA SER A 24 11.34 11.33 -15.26
C SER A 24 10.01 10.62 -15.58
N LEU A 25 8.99 10.79 -14.74
CA LEU A 25 7.62 10.30 -14.98
C LEU A 25 6.77 11.29 -15.79
N GLY A 26 7.35 12.41 -16.22
CA GLY A 26 6.65 13.46 -16.93
C GLY A 26 5.75 14.31 -16.03
N CYS A 27 5.99 14.28 -14.72
CA CYS A 27 5.26 15.06 -13.72
C CYS A 27 6.01 16.32 -13.31
N GLU A 28 5.28 17.31 -12.81
CA GLU A 28 5.81 18.61 -12.36
C GLU A 28 5.85 18.68 -10.82
N GLU A 29 4.98 17.92 -10.18
CA GLU A 29 4.88 17.83 -8.72
C GLU A 29 4.48 16.42 -8.26
N ALA A 30 4.66 16.14 -6.98
CA ALA A 30 4.15 14.96 -6.33
C ALA A 30 3.21 15.31 -5.17
N VAL A 31 2.09 14.60 -5.09
CA VAL A 31 1.17 14.63 -3.95
C VAL A 31 1.22 13.26 -3.27
N ASN A 32 1.61 13.25 -2.00
CA ASN A 32 1.70 12.04 -1.20
C ASN A 32 0.53 11.97 -0.21
N ILE A 33 -0.41 11.05 -0.45
CA ILE A 33 -1.56 10.78 0.42
C ILE A 33 -1.42 9.46 1.20
N SER A 34 -0.23 8.87 1.20
CA SER A 34 0.06 7.66 1.97
C SER A 34 -0.10 7.91 3.47
N LYS A 35 -0.58 6.91 4.20
CA LYS A 35 -0.71 6.97 5.66
C LYS A 35 -0.09 5.75 6.32
N VAL A 36 0.50 5.99 7.50
CA VAL A 36 1.03 4.90 8.34
C VAL A 36 -0.10 3.96 8.78
N VAL A 37 0.24 2.68 8.93
CA VAL A 37 -0.66 1.68 9.56
C VAL A 37 -1.95 1.39 8.75
N THR A 38 -1.98 1.71 7.47
CA THR A 38 -3.18 1.55 6.64
C THR A 38 -3.28 0.20 5.94
N SER A 39 -4.49 -0.14 5.50
CA SER A 39 -4.80 -1.30 4.67
C SER A 39 -4.64 -0.97 3.18
N PHE A 40 -4.55 -2.00 2.35
CA PHE A 40 -4.60 -1.79 0.90
C PHE A 40 -6.00 -1.32 0.45
N GLN A 41 -7.06 -1.74 1.16
CA GLN A 41 -8.41 -1.25 0.98
C GLN A 41 -8.50 0.29 1.10
N ARG A 42 -7.80 0.85 2.10
CA ARG A 42 -7.69 2.32 2.22
C ARG A 42 -7.00 2.92 1.00
N THR A 43 -5.90 2.32 0.56
CA THR A 43 -5.17 2.80 -0.63
C THR A 43 -6.08 2.85 -1.85
N CYS A 44 -6.86 1.80 -2.10
CA CYS A 44 -7.83 1.80 -3.20
C CYS A 44 -8.87 2.92 -3.06
N ARG A 45 -9.54 2.99 -1.92
CA ARG A 45 -10.60 3.98 -1.66
C ARG A 45 -10.07 5.40 -1.76
N SER A 46 -8.96 5.72 -1.06
CA SER A 46 -8.43 7.07 -1.03
C SER A 46 -7.82 7.53 -2.36
N THR A 47 -7.31 6.61 -3.18
CA THR A 47 -6.89 6.93 -4.56
C THR A 47 -8.08 7.38 -5.39
N VAL A 48 -9.17 6.61 -5.35
CA VAL A 48 -10.41 6.95 -6.08
C VAL A 48 -11.00 8.27 -5.60
N GLU A 49 -11.05 8.47 -4.27
CA GLU A 49 -11.58 9.70 -3.66
C GLU A 49 -10.74 10.92 -4.04
N TRP A 50 -9.40 10.81 -3.98
CA TRP A 50 -8.52 11.89 -4.38
C TRP A 50 -8.73 12.29 -5.85
N ILE A 51 -8.83 11.29 -6.74
CA ILE A 51 -9.10 11.53 -8.17
C ILE A 51 -10.46 12.20 -8.38
N ALA A 52 -11.47 11.79 -7.63
CA ALA A 52 -12.80 12.40 -7.71
C ALA A 52 -12.81 13.87 -7.29
N GLN A 53 -12.00 14.24 -6.30
CA GLN A 53 -11.93 15.60 -5.77
C GLN A 53 -11.00 16.53 -6.56
N ASN A 54 -9.88 16.01 -7.09
CA ASN A 54 -8.78 16.81 -7.65
C ASN A 54 -8.58 16.61 -9.16
N GLY A 55 -9.26 15.65 -9.77
CA GLY A 55 -9.07 15.29 -11.17
C GLY A 55 -8.00 14.22 -11.38
N THR A 56 -7.72 13.93 -12.66
CA THR A 56 -6.83 12.83 -13.05
C THR A 56 -5.35 13.23 -12.92
N PRO A 57 -4.54 12.53 -12.11
CA PRO A 57 -3.08 12.72 -12.11
C PRO A 57 -2.46 12.18 -13.39
N GLU A 58 -1.25 12.62 -13.73
CA GLU A 58 -0.47 12.06 -14.84
C GLU A 58 0.02 10.64 -14.53
N PHE A 59 0.38 10.39 -13.27
CA PHE A 59 0.90 9.11 -12.82
C PHE A 59 0.43 8.77 -11.40
N VAL A 60 0.14 7.49 -11.14
CA VAL A 60 -0.17 6.97 -9.79
C VAL A 60 0.84 5.90 -9.41
N LEU A 61 1.50 6.07 -8.27
CA LEU A 61 2.48 5.14 -7.72
C LEU A 61 1.92 4.49 -6.46
N ILE A 62 1.84 3.15 -6.45
CA ILE A 62 1.20 2.38 -5.39
C ILE A 62 2.18 1.35 -4.80
N PRO A 63 2.89 1.69 -3.72
CA PRO A 63 3.55 0.70 -2.87
C PRO A 63 2.50 -0.13 -2.13
N ILE A 64 2.45 -1.42 -2.43
CA ILE A 64 1.49 -2.35 -1.84
C ILE A 64 1.84 -2.58 -0.37
N THR A 65 0.84 -2.57 0.49
CA THR A 65 0.94 -2.79 1.93
C THR A 65 0.56 -4.23 2.31
N PHE A 66 0.60 -4.53 3.61
CA PHE A 66 0.26 -5.85 4.16
C PHE A 66 -1.17 -6.28 3.85
N CYS A 67 -1.35 -7.50 3.36
CA CYS A 67 -2.61 -8.06 2.90
C CYS A 67 -3.63 -8.29 4.03
N HIS A 68 -3.17 -8.55 5.25
CA HIS A 68 -4.04 -8.86 6.40
C HIS A 68 -4.68 -7.63 7.05
N ARG A 69 -4.28 -6.42 6.65
CA ARG A 69 -4.85 -5.18 7.19
C ARG A 69 -6.19 -4.84 6.55
N TRP A 70 -7.09 -4.29 7.35
CA TRP A 70 -8.39 -3.81 6.90
C TRP A 70 -8.84 -2.59 7.69
N GLU A 71 -10.01 -2.04 7.39
CA GLU A 71 -10.52 -0.84 8.05
C GLU A 71 -12.04 -0.87 8.20
N LEU A 72 -12.53 -0.12 9.19
CA LEU A 72 -13.95 0.10 9.42
C LEU A 72 -14.27 1.60 9.52
N ALA A 73 -15.47 1.99 9.12
CA ALA A 73 -15.94 3.37 9.21
C ALA A 73 -16.41 3.71 10.64
N ILE A 74 -15.49 3.67 11.60
CA ILE A 74 -15.74 3.84 13.03
C ILE A 74 -14.90 4.95 13.69
N SER A 75 -14.12 5.72 12.94
CA SER A 75 -13.38 6.88 13.45
C SER A 75 -14.35 8.04 13.69
N ARG A 76 -14.14 8.79 14.78
CA ARG A 76 -14.79 10.07 15.00
C ARG A 76 -14.16 11.21 14.21
N ASN A 77 -12.92 11.03 13.78
CA ASN A 77 -12.21 12.01 12.99
C ASN A 77 -12.77 12.00 11.56
N GLN A 78 -13.02 13.16 10.99
CA GLN A 78 -13.42 13.33 9.61
C GLN A 78 -12.22 13.83 8.82
N ASP A 79 -11.63 12.95 8.04
CA ASP A 79 -10.54 13.29 7.13
C ASP A 79 -11.12 13.56 5.73
N PRO A 80 -10.67 14.58 5.00
CA PRO A 80 -11.22 14.92 3.68
C PRO A 80 -11.14 13.77 2.67
N ILE A 81 -10.13 12.91 2.79
CA ILE A 81 -9.91 11.75 1.89
C ILE A 81 -10.36 10.45 2.54
N ASP A 82 -10.04 10.26 3.83
CA ASP A 82 -10.33 9.00 4.53
C ASP A 82 -11.71 8.98 5.19
N GLY A 83 -12.35 10.13 5.37
CA GLY A 83 -13.64 10.19 6.06
C GLY A 83 -13.52 9.66 7.50
N SER A 84 -14.45 8.79 7.89
CA SER A 84 -14.50 8.19 9.24
C SER A 84 -13.84 6.80 9.32
N TRP A 85 -12.99 6.43 8.38
CA TRP A 85 -12.35 5.11 8.36
C TRP A 85 -11.23 5.00 9.39
N PHE A 86 -11.18 3.86 10.07
CA PHE A 86 -10.22 3.54 11.11
C PHE A 86 -9.51 2.22 10.78
N PRO A 87 -8.16 2.19 10.76
CA PRO A 87 -7.41 0.98 10.44
C PRO A 87 -7.49 -0.04 11.56
N LEU A 88 -7.65 -1.31 11.20
CA LEU A 88 -7.70 -2.44 12.11
C LEU A 88 -6.51 -3.36 11.87
N GLN A 89 -5.73 -3.59 12.92
CA GLN A 89 -4.56 -4.46 12.86
C GLN A 89 -4.49 -5.42 14.04
N ARG A 90 -4.34 -4.88 15.24
CA ARG A 90 -4.15 -5.61 16.51
C ARG A 90 -4.89 -4.89 17.62
N LYS A 91 -5.17 -5.61 18.69
CA LYS A 91 -5.84 -5.05 19.88
C LYS A 91 -5.07 -3.87 20.49
N GLU A 92 -3.76 -3.99 20.56
CA GLU A 92 -2.89 -2.95 21.12
C GLU A 92 -2.96 -1.64 20.33
N PHE A 93 -3.24 -1.72 19.03
CA PHE A 93 -3.48 -0.54 18.20
C PHE A 93 -4.79 0.14 18.60
N ILE A 94 -5.85 -0.64 18.82
CA ILE A 94 -7.15 -0.12 19.28
C ILE A 94 -6.99 0.56 20.64
N ASP A 95 -6.25 -0.05 21.59
CA ASP A 95 -6.05 0.52 22.92
C ASP A 95 -5.35 1.88 22.89
N ARG A 96 -4.34 2.01 22.03
CA ARG A 96 -3.62 3.28 21.85
C ARG A 96 -4.46 4.38 21.20
N HIS A 97 -5.37 4.00 20.32
CA HIS A 97 -6.16 4.92 19.49
C HIS A 97 -7.66 4.91 19.82
N LYS A 98 -8.05 4.36 20.98
CA LYS A 98 -9.46 4.31 21.39
C LYS A 98 -10.13 5.68 21.44
N GLY A 99 -9.35 6.73 21.67
CA GLY A 99 -9.82 8.11 21.65
C GLY A 99 -10.24 8.60 20.26
N ASP A 100 -9.81 7.93 19.17
CA ASP A 100 -10.16 8.25 17.80
C ASP A 100 -11.43 7.53 17.32
N LEU A 101 -11.96 6.62 18.12
CA LEU A 101 -13.17 5.87 17.80
C LEU A 101 -14.42 6.70 18.12
N ARG A 102 -15.48 6.49 17.36
CA ARG A 102 -16.79 7.08 17.64
C ARG A 102 -17.29 6.61 19.02
N PRO A 103 -18.04 7.46 19.75
CA PRO A 103 -18.52 7.14 21.10
C PRO A 103 -19.47 5.92 21.17
N ASP A 104 -20.14 5.58 20.05
CA ASP A 104 -21.05 4.44 19.95
C ASP A 104 -20.32 3.10 19.71
N VAL A 105 -19.01 3.12 19.50
CA VAL A 105 -18.20 1.91 19.29
C VAL A 105 -17.89 1.22 20.60
N ASN A 106 -18.35 -0.01 20.75
CA ASN A 106 -17.98 -0.86 21.88
C ASN A 106 -16.59 -1.48 21.65
N VAL A 107 -15.59 -0.94 22.33
CA VAL A 107 -14.17 -1.31 22.17
C VAL A 107 -13.92 -2.79 22.48
N ASP A 108 -14.58 -3.37 23.51
CA ASP A 108 -14.37 -4.77 23.87
C ASP A 108 -14.95 -5.73 22.81
N LYS A 109 -16.13 -5.39 22.27
CA LYS A 109 -16.71 -6.15 21.14
C LYS A 109 -15.82 -6.06 19.90
N LEU A 110 -15.26 -4.87 19.63
CA LEU A 110 -14.33 -4.67 18.51
C LEU A 110 -13.07 -5.54 18.68
N LYS A 111 -12.49 -5.59 19.87
CA LYS A 111 -11.34 -6.45 20.17
C LYS A 111 -11.67 -7.94 20.02
N ASN A 112 -12.83 -8.37 20.53
CA ASN A 112 -13.28 -9.76 20.37
C ASN A 112 -13.51 -10.13 18.91
N MET A 113 -14.06 -9.21 18.10
CA MET A 113 -14.20 -9.39 16.67
C MET A 113 -12.84 -9.56 15.99
N LEU A 114 -11.82 -8.77 16.38
CA LEU A 114 -10.46 -8.92 15.84
C LEU A 114 -9.84 -10.26 16.19
N ASP A 115 -10.04 -10.76 17.41
CA ASP A 115 -9.57 -12.10 17.81
C ASP A 115 -10.18 -13.20 16.95
N LEU A 116 -11.48 -13.13 16.72
CA LEU A 116 -12.17 -14.07 15.85
C LEU A 116 -11.66 -13.94 14.41
N TYR A 117 -11.51 -12.71 13.91
CA TYR A 117 -11.06 -12.48 12.56
C TYR A 117 -9.63 -12.99 12.34
N TYR A 118 -8.68 -12.60 13.17
CA TYR A 118 -7.27 -13.02 12.99
C TYR A 118 -6.98 -14.45 13.49
N GLY A 119 -7.76 -14.95 14.42
CA GLY A 119 -7.54 -16.26 15.03
C GLY A 119 -8.30 -17.42 14.38
N SER A 120 -9.41 -17.17 13.68
CA SER A 120 -10.33 -18.25 13.33
C SER A 120 -10.95 -18.19 11.93
N ILE A 121 -10.96 -17.03 11.27
CA ILE A 121 -11.77 -16.90 10.05
C ILE A 121 -10.96 -16.90 8.77
N PRO A 122 -9.95 -16.07 8.53
CA PRO A 122 -9.26 -16.10 7.26
C PRO A 122 -7.95 -16.87 7.30
N THR A 123 -7.77 -17.70 6.30
CA THR A 123 -6.44 -18.18 5.92
C THR A 123 -5.67 -17.07 5.21
N ILE A 124 -4.36 -17.21 5.12
CA ILE A 124 -3.50 -16.30 4.33
C ILE A 124 -4.01 -16.15 2.89
N ASP A 125 -4.60 -17.21 2.34
CA ASP A 125 -5.18 -17.26 1.01
C ASP A 125 -6.34 -16.29 0.84
N THR A 126 -7.20 -16.16 1.85
CA THR A 126 -8.32 -15.21 1.84
C THR A 126 -7.82 -13.77 1.77
N TYR A 127 -6.74 -13.46 2.48
CA TYR A 127 -6.13 -12.14 2.43
C TYR A 127 -5.53 -11.84 1.06
N TRP A 128 -4.81 -12.80 0.47
CA TRP A 128 -4.21 -12.63 -0.86
C TRP A 128 -5.28 -12.55 -1.94
N ASP A 129 -6.30 -13.41 -1.91
CA ASP A 129 -7.38 -13.36 -2.88
C ASP A 129 -8.10 -12.01 -2.89
N LYS A 130 -8.37 -11.47 -1.71
CA LYS A 130 -8.92 -10.13 -1.54
C LYS A 130 -7.99 -9.08 -2.14
N MET A 131 -6.71 -9.08 -1.76
CA MET A 131 -5.74 -8.09 -2.23
C MET A 131 -5.53 -8.16 -3.74
N PHE A 132 -5.44 -9.35 -4.34
CA PHE A 132 -5.35 -9.50 -5.79
C PHE A 132 -6.57 -8.93 -6.50
N THR A 133 -7.75 -9.14 -5.94
CA THR A 133 -8.98 -8.52 -6.46
C THR A 133 -8.89 -7.00 -6.42
N GLU A 134 -8.49 -6.44 -5.30
CA GLU A 134 -8.35 -5.00 -5.10
C GLU A 134 -7.30 -4.38 -6.04
N ILE A 135 -6.16 -5.04 -6.25
CA ILE A 135 -5.12 -4.61 -7.20
C ILE A 135 -5.68 -4.58 -8.63
N ILE A 136 -6.33 -5.66 -9.06
CA ILE A 136 -6.92 -5.75 -10.41
C ILE A 136 -7.99 -4.68 -10.60
N MET A 137 -8.88 -4.49 -9.63
CA MET A 137 -9.95 -3.49 -9.70
C MET A 137 -9.39 -2.07 -9.77
N LEU A 138 -8.43 -1.72 -8.93
CA LEU A 138 -7.83 -0.39 -8.94
C LEU A 138 -7.04 -0.16 -10.24
N SER A 139 -6.25 -1.12 -10.70
CA SER A 139 -5.53 -1.03 -11.98
C SER A 139 -6.49 -0.81 -13.14
N SER A 140 -7.57 -1.60 -13.23
CA SER A 140 -8.60 -1.46 -14.27
C SER A 140 -9.30 -0.10 -14.22
N PHE A 141 -9.58 0.41 -13.01
CA PHE A 141 -10.13 1.76 -12.84
C PHE A 141 -9.18 2.83 -13.38
N LEU A 142 -7.90 2.77 -13.02
CA LEU A 142 -6.89 3.73 -13.47
C LEU A 142 -6.71 3.66 -14.99
N GLU A 143 -6.65 2.45 -15.56
CA GLU A 143 -6.60 2.24 -17.01
C GLU A 143 -7.82 2.85 -17.72
N SER A 144 -9.02 2.64 -17.18
CA SER A 144 -10.26 3.21 -17.75
C SER A 144 -10.28 4.73 -17.78
N LYS A 145 -9.48 5.36 -16.92
CA LYS A 145 -9.28 6.82 -16.86
C LYS A 145 -8.09 7.30 -17.69
N GLY A 146 -7.35 6.40 -18.32
CA GLY A 146 -6.13 6.72 -19.05
C GLY A 146 -4.96 7.15 -18.15
N ILE A 147 -5.00 6.81 -16.86
CA ILE A 147 -3.99 7.20 -15.87
C ILE A 147 -2.86 6.17 -15.90
N LYS A 148 -1.64 6.64 -16.13
CA LYS A 148 -0.43 5.81 -15.98
C LYS A 148 -0.25 5.45 -14.52
N HIS A 149 0.10 4.21 -14.24
CA HIS A 149 0.26 3.78 -12.85
C HIS A 149 1.23 2.61 -12.71
N LEU A 150 1.71 2.41 -11.49
CA LEU A 150 2.60 1.32 -11.16
C LEU A 150 2.32 0.80 -9.75
N PHE A 151 2.14 -0.52 -9.63
CA PHE A 151 2.07 -1.24 -8.36
C PHE A 151 3.36 -2.01 -8.13
N PHE A 152 3.82 -2.04 -6.89
CA PHE A 152 4.98 -2.85 -6.49
C PHE A 152 4.91 -3.24 -5.02
N ASP A 153 5.46 -4.41 -4.69
CA ASP A 153 5.47 -4.90 -3.32
C ASP A 153 6.58 -4.23 -2.49
N MET A 154 6.19 -3.60 -1.39
CA MET A 154 7.12 -3.01 -0.42
C MET A 154 7.31 -3.84 0.84
N CYS A 155 6.42 -4.81 1.08
CA CYS A 155 6.33 -5.48 2.37
C CYS A 155 6.81 -6.93 2.36
N ASN A 156 7.24 -7.45 1.20
CA ASN A 156 7.58 -8.87 0.98
C ASN A 156 6.41 -9.82 1.34
N GLU A 157 5.18 -9.37 1.05
CA GLU A 157 3.98 -10.15 1.31
C GLU A 157 3.81 -11.33 0.36
N PHE A 158 4.39 -11.23 -0.85
CA PHE A 158 4.24 -12.20 -1.92
C PHE A 158 5.45 -13.13 -2.04
N ASP A 159 5.77 -13.86 -0.96
CA ASP A 159 6.84 -14.87 -1.02
C ASP A 159 6.40 -16.06 -1.88
N LYS A 160 7.18 -16.36 -2.93
CA LYS A 160 6.96 -17.51 -3.82
C LYS A 160 6.78 -18.85 -3.08
N LYS A 161 7.42 -19.03 -1.93
CA LYS A 161 7.31 -20.26 -1.16
C LYS A 161 5.89 -20.48 -0.64
N HIS A 162 5.21 -19.40 -0.26
CA HIS A 162 3.83 -19.46 0.22
C HIS A 162 2.84 -19.57 -0.94
N ILE A 163 3.12 -18.95 -2.08
CA ILE A 163 2.23 -18.92 -3.25
C ILE A 163 2.27 -20.22 -4.05
N ASN A 164 3.40 -20.94 -4.06
CA ASN A 164 3.52 -22.20 -4.80
C ASN A 164 2.53 -23.30 -4.35
N GLY A 165 1.97 -23.20 -3.14
CA GLY A 165 0.85 -24.03 -2.68
C GLY A 165 -0.52 -23.65 -3.27
N HIS A 166 -0.65 -22.43 -3.82
CA HIS A 166 -1.91 -21.80 -4.22
C HIS A 166 -2.09 -21.70 -5.74
N LYS A 167 -1.68 -22.72 -6.47
CA LYS A 167 -1.76 -22.80 -7.96
C LYS A 167 -3.17 -22.63 -8.56
N GLY A 168 -4.20 -22.46 -7.72
CA GLY A 168 -5.59 -22.27 -8.13
C GLY A 168 -6.05 -20.84 -8.40
N PHE A 169 -5.23 -19.82 -8.11
CA PHE A 169 -5.68 -18.45 -8.30
C PHE A 169 -5.52 -17.99 -9.76
N SER A 170 -6.60 -18.04 -10.52
CA SER A 170 -6.67 -17.45 -11.88
C SER A 170 -6.24 -15.96 -11.91
N LYS A 171 -6.45 -15.25 -10.80
CA LYS A 171 -6.05 -13.84 -10.61
C LYS A 171 -4.55 -13.63 -10.69
N ILE A 172 -3.71 -14.61 -10.27
CA ILE A 172 -2.24 -14.52 -10.38
C ILE A 172 -1.82 -14.28 -11.83
N LYS A 173 -2.43 -15.01 -12.77
CA LYS A 173 -2.14 -14.84 -14.21
C LYS A 173 -2.50 -13.45 -14.72
N LEU A 174 -3.61 -12.87 -14.23
CA LEU A 174 -3.99 -11.51 -14.58
C LEU A 174 -2.98 -10.48 -14.04
N ILE A 175 -2.49 -10.70 -12.81
CA ILE A 175 -1.47 -9.84 -12.21
C ILE A 175 -0.15 -9.95 -12.95
N GLU A 176 0.33 -11.18 -13.24
CA GLU A 176 1.59 -11.42 -13.96
C GLU A 176 1.56 -10.88 -15.41
N SER A 177 0.39 -10.82 -16.03
CA SER A 177 0.22 -10.27 -17.38
C SER A 177 0.06 -8.76 -17.42
N ASN A 178 -0.15 -8.10 -16.27
CA ASN A 178 -0.38 -6.66 -16.22
C ASN A 178 0.96 -5.90 -16.12
N LYS A 179 1.32 -5.19 -17.19
CA LYS A 179 2.54 -4.38 -17.27
C LYS A 179 2.65 -3.25 -16.24
N ASN A 180 1.54 -2.86 -15.63
CA ASN A 180 1.50 -1.83 -14.59
C ASN A 180 1.75 -2.39 -13.18
N ILE A 181 2.03 -3.67 -13.09
CA ILE A 181 2.32 -4.36 -11.83
C ILE A 181 3.71 -4.98 -11.96
N ILE A 182 4.68 -4.47 -11.20
CA ILE A 182 6.00 -5.11 -11.13
C ILE A 182 5.80 -6.52 -10.57
N ASP A 183 6.54 -7.50 -11.12
CA ASP A 183 6.49 -8.90 -10.68
C ASP A 183 6.49 -9.00 -9.14
N LEU A 184 5.29 -9.04 -8.56
CA LEU A 184 5.07 -9.03 -7.11
C LEU A 184 5.75 -10.21 -6.41
N PHE A 185 6.01 -11.29 -7.15
CA PHE A 185 6.56 -12.52 -6.60
C PHE A 185 8.09 -12.54 -6.57
N ASN A 186 8.74 -11.73 -7.38
CA ASN A 186 10.20 -11.65 -7.49
C ASN A 186 10.77 -10.34 -6.96
N PHE A 187 9.97 -9.29 -6.97
CA PHE A 187 10.37 -7.97 -6.51
C PHE A 187 9.90 -7.73 -5.08
N CYS A 188 10.77 -7.23 -4.25
CA CYS A 188 10.43 -6.69 -2.95
C CYS A 188 11.22 -5.39 -2.72
N GLY A 189 10.53 -4.27 -2.67
CA GLY A 189 11.13 -2.96 -2.43
C GLY A 189 11.97 -2.93 -1.16
N ASN A 190 11.56 -3.64 -0.12
CA ASN A 190 12.31 -3.78 1.12
C ASN A 190 13.69 -4.42 0.94
N ARG A 191 13.94 -5.28 -0.03
CA ARG A 191 15.27 -5.86 -0.26
C ARG A 191 16.31 -4.80 -0.59
N TYR A 192 15.90 -3.75 -1.29
CA TYR A 192 16.76 -2.60 -1.56
C TYR A 192 17.07 -1.81 -0.30
N MET A 193 16.15 -1.83 0.67
CA MET A 193 16.27 -1.15 1.95
C MET A 193 17.01 -1.99 2.99
N TRP A 194 16.76 -3.31 3.07
CA TRP A 194 17.36 -4.22 4.06
C TRP A 194 18.79 -4.59 3.74
N ASN A 195 19.19 -4.71 2.48
CA ASN A 195 20.58 -5.06 2.12
C ASN A 195 21.61 -4.00 2.54
N SER A 196 21.19 -2.73 2.65
CA SER A 196 22.07 -1.69 3.21
C SER A 196 22.06 -1.67 4.74
N MET A 197 21.00 -2.18 5.37
CA MET A 197 20.89 -2.31 6.83
C MET A 197 21.72 -3.48 7.37
N ALA A 198 21.77 -4.60 6.66
CA ALA A 198 22.52 -5.79 7.08
C ALA A 198 24.05 -5.56 7.19
N ASN A 199 24.56 -4.49 6.58
CA ASN A 199 25.97 -4.10 6.65
C ASN A 199 26.28 -3.05 7.73
N ASN A 200 25.29 -2.64 8.53
CA ASN A 200 25.44 -1.62 9.56
C ASN A 200 24.80 -2.09 10.89
N ASP A 201 25.60 -2.66 11.79
CA ASP A 201 25.18 -3.23 13.07
C ASP A 201 24.52 -2.22 14.05
N ASN A 202 24.36 -0.95 13.65
CA ASN A 202 23.82 0.14 14.48
C ASN A 202 22.52 0.77 13.95
N VAL A 203 21.77 0.10 13.09
CA VAL A 203 20.55 0.68 12.54
C VAL A 203 19.38 0.51 13.52
N ASN A 204 18.99 1.63 14.10
CA ASN A 204 17.77 1.74 14.91
C ASN A 204 16.56 1.47 14.01
N PHE A 205 15.80 0.40 14.26
CA PHE A 205 14.63 -0.06 13.49
C PHE A 205 13.51 0.99 13.33
N ASN A 206 13.65 2.15 13.95
CA ASN A 206 12.69 3.26 13.86
C ASN A 206 12.95 4.22 12.69
N THR A 207 14.04 4.08 11.92
CA THR A 207 14.29 4.90 10.74
C THR A 207 13.78 4.17 9.52
N HIS A 208 12.58 4.49 9.09
CA HIS A 208 11.90 3.80 8.01
C HIS A 208 12.62 3.89 6.65
N HIS A 209 13.54 4.83 6.44
CA HIS A 209 14.26 4.92 5.14
C HIS A 209 15.47 5.83 5.21
N ALA A 210 16.65 5.31 4.87
CA ALA A 210 17.76 6.19 4.52
C ALA A 210 17.52 6.77 3.11
N PRO A 211 17.74 8.07 2.89
CA PRO A 211 17.51 8.74 1.59
C PRO A 211 18.18 8.06 0.40
N GLU A 212 19.39 7.52 0.61
CA GLU A 212 20.14 6.79 -0.42
C GLU A 212 19.45 5.53 -0.92
N GLN A 213 18.73 4.84 -0.03
CA GLN A 213 18.02 3.61 -0.34
C GLN A 213 16.77 3.87 -1.18
N LEU A 214 16.05 4.94 -0.85
CA LEU A 214 14.92 5.39 -1.64
C LEU A 214 15.34 5.79 -3.05
N LYS A 215 16.51 6.43 -3.19
CA LYS A 215 17.06 6.76 -4.50
C LYS A 215 17.42 5.52 -5.33
N HIS A 216 17.93 4.44 -4.70
CA HIS A 216 18.14 3.18 -5.39
C HIS A 216 16.83 2.55 -5.86
N LEU A 217 15.79 2.61 -5.04
CA LEU A 217 14.45 2.15 -5.42
C LEU A 217 13.90 2.96 -6.60
N GLU A 218 13.99 4.29 -6.55
CA GLU A 218 13.57 5.16 -7.65
C GLU A 218 14.28 4.82 -8.96
N ASN A 219 15.58 4.64 -8.94
CA ASN A 219 16.36 4.26 -10.12
C ASN A 219 15.92 2.91 -10.69
N TYR A 220 15.62 1.93 -9.81
CA TYR A 220 15.09 0.63 -10.25
C TYR A 220 13.70 0.78 -10.88
N LEU A 221 12.81 1.52 -10.25
CA LEU A 221 11.47 1.76 -10.80
C LEU A 221 11.53 2.44 -12.18
N LEU A 222 12.44 3.39 -12.37
CA LEU A 222 12.65 4.03 -13.67
C LEU A 222 13.15 3.07 -14.74
N THR A 223 14.04 2.12 -14.41
CA THR A 223 14.46 1.09 -15.37
C THR A 223 13.31 0.19 -15.79
N TYR A 224 12.37 -0.07 -14.90
CA TYR A 224 11.17 -0.85 -15.21
C TYR A 224 10.14 -0.08 -16.06
N ILE A 225 9.91 1.19 -15.74
CA ILE A 225 8.92 2.03 -16.44
C ILE A 225 9.36 2.34 -17.87
N ASN A 226 10.66 2.38 -18.14
CA ASN A 226 11.23 2.72 -19.45
C ASN A 226 11.42 1.49 -20.38
N GLN A 227 11.02 0.29 -19.94
CA GLN A 227 10.98 -0.92 -20.77
C GLN A 227 9.64 -1.04 -21.50
#